data_400d39a8f39d646d60776f6334b00d48
#
_entry.id   400d39a8f39d646d60776f6334b00d48
#
_cell.length_a   1.000
_cell.length_b   1.000
_cell.length_c   1.000
_cell.angle_alpha   90.00
_cell.angle_beta   90.00
_cell.angle_gamma   90.00
#
_symmetry.space_group_name_H-M   'P 1'
#
loop_
_entity.id
_entity.type
_entity.pdbx_description
1 polymer ?
#
loop_
_entity_poly.entity_id
_entity_poly.type
_entity_poly.pdbx_seq_one_letter_code
_entity_poly.pdbx_strand_id
1 'polypeptide(L)'
;IETFKAANHLKIDLQKLYDVAKLGSGNSGALNRIADKAIAGNYKGYVFSVNNVLKDLTYINELLKDLPHAEKLSSLTKSFYKEAVDKGKGDLLMSELIKDH
;
A
#
# COMPACT_ATOMS: atom_id res chain seq x y z
N ILE A 1 1.45 -0.15 -2.88
CA ILE A 1 0.50 0.94 -3.17
C ILE A 1 1.20 2.07 -3.91
N GLU A 2 2.23 2.70 -3.34
CA GLU A 2 2.86 3.90 -3.91
C GLU A 2 3.44 3.68 -5.32
N THR A 3 4.01 2.51 -5.58
CA THR A 3 4.50 2.15 -6.93
C THR A 3 3.40 2.17 -7.97
N PHE A 4 2.20 1.64 -7.64
CA PHE A 4 1.06 1.65 -8.55
C PHE A 4 0.48 3.06 -8.72
N LYS A 5 0.46 3.87 -7.66
CA LYS A 5 0.07 5.29 -7.75
C LYS A 5 1.00 6.04 -8.70
N ALA A 6 2.31 5.85 -8.54
CA ALA A 6 3.30 6.46 -9.42
C ALA A 6 3.13 6.00 -10.87
N ALA A 7 2.89 4.71 -11.09
CA ALA A 7 2.64 4.18 -12.43
C ALA A 7 1.40 4.80 -13.07
N ASN A 8 0.31 4.92 -12.33
CA ASN A 8 -0.91 5.57 -12.82
C ASN A 8 -0.65 7.04 -13.17
N HIS A 9 0.07 7.76 -12.32
CA HIS A 9 0.41 9.16 -12.56
C HIS A 9 1.26 9.32 -13.82
N LEU A 10 2.23 8.42 -14.04
CA LEU A 10 3.12 8.42 -15.19
C LEU A 10 2.52 7.75 -16.43
N LYS A 11 1.26 7.31 -16.35
CA LYS A 11 0.55 6.59 -17.42
C LYS A 11 1.28 5.33 -17.91
N ILE A 12 1.94 4.66 -16.98
CA ILE A 12 2.56 3.36 -17.21
C ILE A 12 1.47 2.29 -17.15
N ASP A 13 1.51 1.35 -18.11
CA ASP A 13 0.60 0.22 -18.13
C ASP A 13 0.81 -0.68 -16.90
N LEU A 14 -0.24 -0.80 -16.07
CA LEU A 14 -0.16 -1.55 -14.82
C LEU A 14 0.06 -3.05 -15.04
N GLN A 15 -0.46 -3.61 -16.13
CA GLN A 15 -0.25 -5.01 -16.48
C GLN A 15 1.24 -5.29 -16.75
N LYS A 16 1.87 -4.43 -17.55
CA LYS A 16 3.30 -4.55 -17.86
C LYS A 16 4.17 -4.39 -16.61
N LEU A 17 3.84 -3.42 -15.76
CA LEU A 17 4.52 -3.22 -14.49
C LEU A 17 4.42 -4.48 -13.62
N TYR A 18 3.23 -5.03 -13.49
CA TYR A 18 3.02 -6.23 -12.70
C TYR A 18 3.73 -7.45 -13.27
N ASP A 19 3.69 -7.65 -14.59
CA ASP A 19 4.38 -8.76 -15.26
C ASP A 19 5.87 -8.77 -14.97
N VAL A 20 6.50 -7.60 -14.89
CA VAL A 20 7.91 -7.46 -14.49
C VAL A 20 8.09 -7.65 -12.98
N ALA A 21 7.28 -6.99 -12.18
CA ALA A 21 7.41 -7.00 -10.71
C ALA A 21 7.25 -8.40 -10.11
N LYS A 22 6.34 -9.21 -10.62
CA LYS A 22 6.12 -10.58 -10.11
C LYS A 22 7.28 -11.54 -10.40
N LEU A 23 8.16 -11.21 -11.33
CA LEU A 23 9.37 -11.98 -11.64
C LEU A 23 10.55 -11.56 -10.77
N GLY A 24 10.46 -10.43 -10.08
CA GLY A 24 11.53 -9.87 -9.27
C GLY A 24 11.47 -10.29 -7.81
N SER A 25 12.48 -9.87 -7.05
CA SER A 25 12.62 -10.15 -5.62
C SER A 25 11.54 -9.48 -4.76
N GLY A 26 10.83 -8.49 -5.30
CA GLY A 26 9.73 -7.82 -4.63
C GLY A 26 8.38 -8.53 -4.75
N ASN A 27 8.33 -9.68 -5.41
CA ASN A 27 7.09 -10.45 -5.50
C ASN A 27 6.64 -10.93 -4.11
N SER A 28 5.33 -10.85 -3.86
CA SER A 28 4.74 -11.25 -2.58
C SER A 28 3.26 -11.59 -2.76
N GLY A 29 2.69 -12.29 -1.78
CA GLY A 29 1.25 -12.54 -1.75
C GLY A 29 0.44 -11.23 -1.71
N ALA A 30 0.92 -10.22 -1.01
CA ALA A 30 0.27 -8.91 -0.95
C ALA A 30 0.28 -8.21 -2.32
N LEU A 31 1.44 -8.21 -3.00
CA LEU A 31 1.53 -7.66 -4.35
C LEU A 31 0.53 -8.34 -5.29
N ASN A 32 0.49 -9.67 -5.29
CA ASN A 32 -0.40 -10.43 -6.16
C ASN A 32 -1.88 -10.14 -5.88
N ARG A 33 -2.31 -10.10 -4.61
CA ARG A 33 -3.69 -9.79 -4.24
C ARG A 33 -4.11 -8.39 -4.68
N ILE A 34 -3.23 -7.42 -4.57
CA ILE A 34 -3.50 -6.04 -4.98
C ILE A 34 -3.54 -5.96 -6.51
N ALA A 35 -2.48 -6.45 -7.17
CA ALA A 35 -2.28 -6.28 -8.61
C ALA A 35 -3.29 -7.06 -9.46
N ASP A 36 -3.57 -8.32 -9.14
CA ASP A 36 -4.48 -9.17 -9.93
C ASP A 36 -5.85 -8.50 -10.15
N LYS A 37 -6.35 -7.77 -9.17
CA LYS A 37 -7.63 -7.07 -9.28
C LYS A 37 -7.47 -5.66 -9.84
N ALA A 38 -6.43 -4.94 -9.44
CA ALA A 38 -6.20 -3.56 -9.84
C ALA A 38 -5.97 -3.41 -11.35
N ILE A 39 -5.24 -4.34 -11.98
CA ILE A 39 -5.02 -4.33 -13.43
C ILE A 39 -6.33 -4.49 -14.22
N ALA A 40 -7.34 -5.12 -13.64
CA ALA A 40 -8.68 -5.26 -14.20
C ALA A 40 -9.62 -4.09 -13.82
N GLY A 41 -9.10 -3.06 -13.18
CA GLY A 41 -9.87 -1.89 -12.74
C GLY A 41 -10.64 -2.10 -11.43
N ASN A 42 -10.46 -3.23 -10.76
CA ASN A 42 -11.07 -3.51 -9.47
C ASN A 42 -10.08 -3.26 -8.33
N TYR A 43 -10.22 -2.11 -7.68
CA TYR A 43 -9.33 -1.69 -6.59
C TYR A 43 -9.76 -2.20 -5.21
N LYS A 44 -10.77 -3.08 -5.14
CA LYS A 44 -11.26 -3.67 -3.89
C LYS A 44 -10.71 -5.09 -3.64
N GLY A 45 -9.62 -5.44 -4.28
CA GLY A 45 -9.06 -6.80 -4.20
C GLY A 45 -8.40 -7.15 -2.88
N TYR A 46 -7.90 -6.17 -2.13
CA TYR A 46 -7.27 -6.39 -0.84
C TYR A 46 -8.19 -5.92 0.28
N VAL A 47 -8.93 -6.86 0.87
CA VAL A 47 -9.99 -6.58 1.83
C VAL A 47 -9.42 -6.29 3.22
N PHE A 48 -8.83 -5.12 3.36
CA PHE A 48 -8.24 -4.63 4.62
C PHE A 48 -8.34 -3.10 4.62
N SER A 49 -9.04 -2.54 5.61
CA SER A 49 -9.30 -1.10 5.63
C SER A 49 -8.04 -0.28 5.98
N VAL A 50 -8.00 0.95 5.50
CA VAL A 50 -6.94 1.90 5.83
C VAL A 50 -6.83 2.12 7.35
N ASN A 51 -7.98 2.20 8.05
CA ASN A 51 -8.01 2.27 9.52
C ASN A 51 -7.30 1.08 10.16
N ASN A 52 -7.52 -0.13 9.67
CA ASN A 52 -6.88 -1.33 10.20
C ASN A 52 -5.38 -1.36 9.91
N VAL A 53 -4.96 -0.92 8.72
CA VAL A 53 -3.54 -0.77 8.40
C VAL A 53 -2.87 0.20 9.38
N LEU A 54 -3.48 1.36 9.60
CA LEU A 54 -2.95 2.37 10.53
C LEU A 54 -2.85 1.83 11.95
N LYS A 55 -3.88 1.11 12.40
CA LYS A 55 -3.88 0.48 13.72
C LYS A 55 -2.72 -0.51 13.86
N ASP A 56 -2.54 -1.40 12.91
CA ASP A 56 -1.47 -2.40 12.94
C ASP A 56 -0.08 -1.76 12.88
N LEU A 57 0.09 -0.75 12.02
CA LEU A 57 1.35 -0.01 11.93
C LEU A 57 1.65 0.78 13.21
N THR A 58 0.63 1.25 13.91
CA THR A 58 0.80 1.93 15.20
C THR A 58 1.36 0.95 16.25
N TYR A 59 0.83 -0.27 16.31
CA TYR A 59 1.35 -1.30 17.21
C TYR A 59 2.77 -1.72 16.84
N ILE A 60 3.04 -1.94 15.55
CA ILE A 60 4.37 -2.32 15.06
C ILE A 60 5.38 -1.21 15.38
N ASN A 61 5.02 0.04 15.14
CA ASN A 61 5.90 1.20 15.42
C ASN A 61 6.30 1.27 16.89
N GLU A 62 5.36 1.01 17.80
CA GLU A 62 5.64 0.96 19.23
C GLU A 62 6.59 -0.17 19.60
N LEU A 63 6.43 -1.35 18.99
CA LEU A 63 7.33 -2.49 19.19
C LEU A 63 8.75 -2.22 18.69
N LEU A 64 8.91 -1.36 17.69
CA LEU A 64 10.19 -1.07 17.03
C LEU A 64 10.89 0.17 17.58
N LYS A 65 10.37 0.82 18.61
CA LYS A 65 10.87 2.10 19.12
C LYS A 65 12.34 2.11 19.53
N ASP A 66 12.88 0.97 19.95
CA ASP A 66 14.29 0.83 20.35
C ASP A 66 15.20 0.36 19.21
N LEU A 67 14.67 0.20 18.00
CA LEU A 67 15.38 -0.22 16.81
C LEU A 67 15.38 0.92 15.77
N PRO A 68 16.38 1.81 15.78
CA PRO A 68 16.29 3.10 15.09
C PRO A 68 16.02 3.03 13.59
N HIS A 69 16.57 2.05 12.87
CA HIS A 69 16.31 1.91 11.44
C HIS A 69 14.92 1.33 11.14
N ALA A 70 14.53 0.29 11.86
CA ALA A 70 13.22 -0.32 11.73
C ALA A 70 12.12 0.67 12.12
N GLU A 71 12.34 1.45 13.18
CA GLU A 71 11.41 2.49 13.63
C GLU A 71 11.22 3.58 12.56
N LYS A 72 12.29 4.03 11.91
CA LYS A 72 12.19 5.02 10.83
C LYS A 72 11.34 4.52 9.65
N LEU A 73 11.55 3.28 9.20
CA LEU A 73 10.75 2.68 8.13
C LEU A 73 9.29 2.55 8.53
N SER A 74 9.04 2.07 9.75
CA SER A 74 7.70 1.92 10.30
C SER A 74 6.98 3.26 10.43
N SER A 75 7.64 4.28 10.98
CA SER A 75 7.08 5.62 11.14
C SER A 75 6.73 6.26 9.82
N LEU A 76 7.61 6.14 8.81
CA LEU A 76 7.35 6.68 7.49
C LEU A 76 6.15 6.00 6.84
N THR A 77 6.10 4.67 6.87
CA THR A 77 4.96 3.92 6.33
C THR A 77 3.66 4.27 7.03
N LYS A 78 3.69 4.35 8.36
CA LYS A 78 2.55 4.75 9.18
C LYS A 78 2.03 6.14 8.79
N SER A 79 2.92 7.09 8.50
CA SER A 79 2.54 8.46 8.17
C SER A 79 1.67 8.53 6.92
N PHE A 80 1.90 7.69 5.92
CA PHE A 80 1.09 7.66 4.70
C PHE A 80 -0.36 7.24 4.99
N TYR A 81 -0.55 6.23 5.82
CA TYR A 81 -1.90 5.77 6.19
C TYR A 81 -2.59 6.74 7.16
N LYS A 82 -1.84 7.37 8.06
CA LYS A 82 -2.39 8.42 8.92
C LYS A 82 -2.90 9.60 8.09
N GLU A 83 -2.13 10.03 7.10
CA GLU A 83 -2.56 11.08 6.18
C GLU A 83 -3.86 10.70 5.45
N ALA A 84 -3.96 9.46 4.99
CA ALA A 84 -5.18 8.97 4.34
C ALA A 84 -6.39 8.98 5.29
N VAL A 85 -6.21 8.57 6.54
CA VAL A 85 -7.27 8.64 7.57
C VAL A 85 -7.67 10.08 7.84
N ASP A 86 -6.71 10.98 8.00
CA ASP A 86 -6.97 12.41 8.26
C ASP A 86 -7.73 13.07 7.10
N LYS A 87 -7.59 12.54 5.88
CA LYS A 87 -8.35 12.95 4.68
C LYS A 87 -9.72 12.25 4.55
N GLY A 88 -10.17 11.53 5.57
CA GLY A 88 -11.48 10.86 5.56
C GLY A 88 -11.52 9.52 4.80
N LYS A 89 -10.35 8.91 4.51
CA LYS A 89 -10.25 7.67 3.73
C LYS A 89 -10.07 6.42 4.59
N GLY A 90 -10.30 6.51 5.89
CA GLY A 90 -10.06 5.42 6.82
C GLY A 90 -10.88 4.16 6.54
N ASP A 91 -12.11 4.30 6.04
CA ASP A 91 -13.01 3.17 5.75
C ASP A 91 -12.78 2.55 4.36
N LEU A 92 -11.95 3.17 3.52
CA LEU A 92 -11.57 2.57 2.24
C LEU A 92 -10.69 1.33 2.47
N LEU A 93 -10.73 0.40 1.54
CA LEU A 93 -9.76 -0.69 1.50
C LEU A 93 -8.40 -0.12 1.05
N MET A 94 -7.30 -0.63 1.60
CA MET A 94 -5.97 -0.10 1.31
C MET A 94 -5.65 -0.11 -0.19
N SER A 95 -6.15 -1.09 -0.94
CA SER A 95 -5.94 -1.17 -2.39
C SER A 95 -6.68 -0.07 -3.17
N GLU A 96 -7.73 0.52 -2.59
CA GLU A 96 -8.43 1.64 -3.23
C GLU A 96 -7.58 2.91 -3.27
N LEU A 97 -6.56 3.02 -2.41
CA LEU A 97 -5.63 4.16 -2.43
C LEU A 97 -4.83 4.25 -3.72
N ILE A 98 -4.75 3.19 -4.51
CA ILE A 98 -4.07 3.21 -5.83
C ILE A 98 -4.69 4.23 -6.77
N LYS A 99 -6.00 4.49 -6.65
CA LYS A 99 -6.69 5.50 -7.45
C LYS A 99 -6.28 6.94 -7.10
N ASP A 100 -5.66 7.10 -5.96
CA ASP A 100 -5.40 8.38 -5.34
C ASP A 100 -4.01 8.89 -5.77
N HIS A 101 -4.00 9.79 -6.69
CA HIS A 101 -2.74 10.37 -7.21
C HIS A 101 -2.86 11.87 -7.49
#